data_40c6239e8e20122a3be45f4d54893006
#
_entry.id   40c6239e8e20122a3be45f4d54893006
#
_cell.length_a   1.000
_cell.length_b   1.000
_cell.length_c   1.000
_cell.angle_alpha   90.00
_cell.angle_beta   90.00
_cell.angle_gamma   90.00
#
_symmetry.space_group_name_H-M   'P 1'
#
loop_
_entity.id
_entity.type
_entity.pdbx_description
1 polymer ?
#
loop_
_entity_poly.entity_id
_entity_poly.type
_entity_poly.pdbx_seq_one_letter_code
_entity_poly.pdbx_strand_id
1 'polypeptide(L)'
;MQIKVNYEELHLSGQYLKQKAGQYDEIIMRMYTTIQETSNVWQGQDQQALISQMEQLQPKLKRMVDVIQAYSNVLITSANAYQQLQQNRMMQARNL
;
A
#
# COMPACT_ATOMS: atom_id res chain seq x y z
N MET A 1 22.10 -15.93 -18.09
CA MET A 1 21.71 -15.41 -16.77
C MET A 1 20.36 -16.01 -16.38
N GLN A 2 20.34 -16.82 -15.33
CA GLN A 2 19.08 -17.37 -14.83
C GLN A 2 18.51 -16.44 -13.76
N ILE A 3 17.32 -15.95 -13.99
CA ILE A 3 16.58 -15.17 -13.00
C ILE A 3 15.71 -16.14 -12.22
N LYS A 4 16.07 -16.36 -10.96
CA LYS A 4 15.23 -17.15 -10.07
C LYS A 4 14.24 -16.23 -9.39
N VAL A 5 12.96 -16.55 -9.54
CA VAL A 5 11.88 -15.83 -8.84
C VAL A 5 11.42 -16.73 -7.69
N ASN A 6 11.53 -16.21 -6.47
CA ASN A 6 10.97 -16.86 -5.30
C ASN A 6 9.55 -16.28 -5.09
N TYR A 7 8.55 -17.00 -5.59
CA TYR A 7 7.17 -16.54 -5.54
C TYR A 7 6.63 -16.48 -4.11
N GLU A 8 7.15 -17.27 -3.19
CA GLU A 8 6.75 -17.24 -1.78
C GLU A 8 7.20 -15.92 -1.13
N GLU A 9 8.46 -15.52 -1.33
CA GLU A 9 8.97 -14.25 -0.84
C GLU A 9 8.24 -13.06 -1.49
N LEU A 10 7.97 -13.18 -2.79
CA LEU A 10 7.24 -12.15 -3.53
C LEU A 10 5.83 -11.96 -2.97
N HIS A 11 5.14 -13.06 -2.67
CA HIS A 11 3.81 -13.06 -2.08
C HIS A 11 3.82 -12.43 -0.67
N LEU A 12 4.79 -12.81 0.16
CA LEU A 12 4.94 -12.26 1.51
C LEU A 12 5.26 -10.78 1.48
N SER A 13 6.12 -10.35 0.54
CA SER A 13 6.43 -8.92 0.37
C SER A 13 5.20 -8.13 -0.03
N GLY A 14 4.38 -8.68 -0.93
CA GLY A 14 3.11 -8.05 -1.32
C GLY A 14 2.14 -7.91 -0.15
N GLN A 15 2.00 -8.96 0.66
CA GLN A 15 1.15 -8.92 1.85
C GLN A 15 1.66 -7.92 2.88
N TYR A 16 2.98 -7.87 3.08
CA TYR A 16 3.61 -6.92 4.00
C TYR A 16 3.33 -5.47 3.58
N LEU A 17 3.52 -5.16 2.31
CA LEU A 17 3.24 -3.81 1.79
C LEU A 17 1.77 -3.45 1.91
N LYS A 18 0.87 -4.39 1.67
CA LYS A 18 -0.57 -4.18 1.81
C LYS A 18 -0.94 -3.84 3.26
N GLN A 19 -0.36 -4.57 4.21
CA GLN A 19 -0.55 -4.31 5.63
C GLN A 19 -0.02 -2.93 6.02
N LYS A 20 1.18 -2.57 5.55
CA LYS A 20 1.78 -1.25 5.83
C LYS A 20 0.97 -0.12 5.22
N ALA A 21 0.45 -0.29 4.01
CA ALA A 21 -0.42 0.70 3.38
C ALA A 21 -1.67 0.95 4.22
N GLY A 22 -2.29 -0.11 4.75
CA GLY A 22 -3.43 0.01 5.66
C GLY A 22 -3.09 0.75 6.94
N GLN A 23 -1.91 0.49 7.52
CA GLN A 23 -1.43 1.20 8.71
C GLN A 23 -1.18 2.68 8.43
N TYR A 24 -0.58 3.01 7.29
CA TYR A 24 -0.37 4.40 6.88
C TYR A 24 -1.70 5.13 6.70
N ASP A 25 -2.68 4.48 6.10
CA ASP A 25 -4.02 5.06 5.93
C ASP A 25 -4.64 5.41 7.29
N GLU A 26 -4.56 4.51 8.27
CA GLU A 26 -5.03 4.74 9.63
C GLU A 26 -4.30 5.91 10.30
N ILE A 27 -2.98 5.99 10.15
CA ILE A 27 -2.18 7.07 10.72
C ILE A 27 -2.60 8.41 10.12
N ILE A 28 -2.81 8.46 8.80
CA ILE A 28 -3.26 9.67 8.10
C ILE A 28 -4.63 10.10 8.63
N MET A 29 -5.56 9.17 8.78
CA MET A 29 -6.89 9.45 9.32
C MET A 29 -6.83 10.00 10.74
N ARG A 30 -6.02 9.42 11.61
CA ARG A 30 -5.85 9.90 12.98
C ARG A 30 -5.21 11.28 13.02
N MET A 31 -4.25 11.53 12.15
CA MET A 31 -3.60 12.84 12.04
C MET A 31 -4.64 13.92 11.71
N TYR A 32 -5.51 13.67 10.73
CA TYR A 32 -6.55 14.62 10.35
C TYR A 32 -7.60 14.80 11.44
N THR A 33 -7.97 13.73 12.13
CA THR A 33 -8.87 13.82 13.29
C THR A 33 -8.27 14.70 14.38
N THR A 34 -6.98 14.50 14.69
CA THR A 34 -6.27 15.32 15.69
C THR A 34 -6.22 16.78 15.29
N ILE A 35 -5.99 17.07 14.02
CA ILE A 35 -5.96 18.45 13.49
C ILE A 35 -7.35 19.09 13.64
N GLN A 36 -8.41 18.37 13.33
CA GLN A 36 -9.78 18.87 13.51
C GLN A 36 -10.10 19.14 14.98
N GLU A 37 -9.69 18.27 15.88
CA GLU A 37 -9.85 18.48 17.32
C GLU A 37 -9.07 19.72 17.80
N THR A 38 -7.86 19.90 17.30
CA THR A 38 -7.04 21.08 17.61
C THR A 38 -7.70 22.35 17.12
N SER A 39 -8.43 22.33 16.02
CA SER A 39 -9.11 23.50 15.48
C SER A 39 -10.19 24.03 16.41
N ASN A 40 -10.71 23.20 17.33
CA ASN A 40 -11.73 23.64 18.30
C ASN A 40 -11.13 24.48 19.44
N VAL A 41 -9.83 24.36 19.69
CA VAL A 41 -9.17 25.07 20.79
C VAL A 41 -8.20 26.15 20.31
N TRP A 42 -7.77 26.09 19.05
CA TRP A 42 -6.86 27.07 18.45
C TRP A 42 -7.57 27.76 17.28
N GLN A 43 -7.84 29.05 17.46
CA GLN A 43 -8.50 29.87 16.44
C GLN A 43 -7.58 31.01 16.02
N GLY A 44 -7.56 31.30 14.72
CA GLY A 44 -6.78 32.39 14.17
C GLY A 44 -6.40 32.16 12.72
N GLN A 45 -5.70 33.12 12.12
CA GLN A 45 -5.29 33.06 10.72
C GLN A 45 -4.28 31.92 10.48
N ASP A 46 -3.34 31.74 11.41
CA ASP A 46 -2.30 30.70 11.30
C ASP A 46 -2.92 29.29 11.33
N GLN A 47 -3.93 29.11 12.17
CA GLN A 47 -4.66 27.86 12.25
C GLN A 47 -5.41 27.58 10.94
N GLN A 48 -6.09 28.58 10.38
CA GLN A 48 -6.80 28.44 9.11
C GLN A 48 -5.85 28.14 7.96
N ALA A 49 -4.68 28.79 7.93
CA ALA A 49 -3.66 28.53 6.92
C ALA A 49 -3.13 27.09 7.01
N LEU A 50 -2.87 26.60 8.22
CA LEU A 50 -2.43 25.23 8.45
C LEU A 50 -3.47 24.22 7.97
N ILE A 51 -4.73 24.42 8.36
CA ILE A 51 -5.83 23.52 7.95
C ILE A 51 -5.97 23.49 6.43
N SER A 52 -5.89 24.65 5.77
CA SER A 52 -5.97 24.73 4.32
C SER A 52 -4.85 23.93 3.64
N GLN A 53 -3.62 24.06 4.14
CA GLN A 53 -2.48 23.30 3.63
C GLN A 53 -2.66 21.79 3.85
N MET A 54 -3.17 21.39 5.01
CA MET A 54 -3.38 19.97 5.33
C MET A 54 -4.51 19.39 4.48
N GLU A 55 -5.56 20.15 4.20
CA GLU A 55 -6.63 19.73 3.30
C GLU A 55 -6.13 19.51 1.87
N GLN A 56 -5.19 20.34 1.40
CA GLN A 56 -4.58 20.17 0.09
C GLN A 56 -3.65 18.96 0.04
N LEU A 57 -3.01 18.63 1.16
CA LEU A 57 -2.09 17.50 1.26
C LEU A 57 -2.83 16.15 1.33
N GLN A 58 -4.02 16.12 1.92
CA GLN A 58 -4.76 14.89 2.17
C GLN A 58 -4.96 14.02 0.92
N PRO A 59 -5.43 14.58 -0.24
CA PRO A 59 -5.59 13.76 -1.43
C PRO A 59 -4.27 13.18 -1.95
N LYS A 60 -3.16 13.89 -1.74
CA LYS A 60 -1.83 13.43 -2.17
C LYS A 60 -1.37 12.25 -1.32
N LEU A 61 -1.58 12.32 0.01
CA LEU A 61 -1.25 11.24 0.93
C LEU A 61 -2.10 10.00 0.64
N LYS A 62 -3.40 10.20 0.39
CA LYS A 62 -4.29 9.10 0.06
C LYS A 62 -3.90 8.44 -1.27
N ARG A 63 -3.50 9.24 -2.26
CA ARG A 63 -3.02 8.73 -3.53
C ARG A 63 -1.75 7.89 -3.38
N MET A 64 -0.86 8.29 -2.48
CA MET A 64 0.35 7.51 -2.14
C MET A 64 -0.04 6.13 -1.57
N VAL A 65 -0.99 6.09 -0.64
CA VAL A 65 -1.49 4.82 -0.08
C VAL A 65 -2.08 3.94 -1.18
N ASP A 66 -2.89 4.52 -2.07
CA ASP A 66 -3.49 3.78 -3.18
C ASP A 66 -2.44 3.20 -4.12
N VAL A 67 -1.36 3.94 -4.40
CA VAL A 67 -0.24 3.46 -5.24
C VAL A 67 0.46 2.28 -4.55
N ILE A 68 0.71 2.36 -3.25
CA ILE A 68 1.34 1.28 -2.50
C ILE A 68 0.45 0.03 -2.51
N GLN A 69 -0.86 0.19 -2.32
CA GLN A 69 -1.81 -0.92 -2.39
C GLN A 69 -1.84 -1.55 -3.78
N ALA A 70 -1.86 -0.74 -4.83
CA ALA A 70 -1.81 -1.23 -6.21
C ALA A 70 -0.53 -2.02 -6.48
N TYR A 71 0.61 -1.52 -6.02
CA TYR A 71 1.90 -2.22 -6.14
C TYR A 71 1.88 -3.55 -5.38
N SER A 72 1.31 -3.56 -4.17
CA SER A 72 1.15 -4.78 -3.37
C SER A 72 0.34 -5.84 -4.13
N ASN A 73 -0.76 -5.44 -4.75
CA ASN A 73 -1.59 -6.35 -5.54
C ASN A 73 -0.85 -6.89 -6.76
N VAL A 74 -0.03 -6.08 -7.41
CA VAL A 74 0.82 -6.54 -8.53
C VAL A 74 1.79 -7.61 -8.05
N LEU A 75 2.44 -7.43 -6.88
CA LEU A 75 3.35 -8.43 -6.33
C LEU A 75 2.63 -9.73 -6.03
N ILE A 76 1.46 -9.68 -5.39
CA ILE A 76 0.68 -10.86 -5.04
C ILE A 76 0.21 -11.58 -6.31
N THR A 77 -0.32 -10.86 -7.27
CA THR A 77 -0.78 -11.42 -8.54
C THR A 77 0.37 -12.06 -9.31
N SER A 78 1.53 -11.40 -9.34
CA SER A 78 2.73 -11.94 -9.99
C SER A 78 3.21 -13.21 -9.31
N ALA A 79 3.20 -13.24 -7.97
CA ALA A 79 3.56 -14.43 -7.20
C ALA A 79 2.65 -15.61 -7.53
N ASN A 80 1.35 -15.37 -7.58
CA ASN A 80 0.37 -16.40 -7.93
C ASN A 80 0.57 -16.92 -9.36
N ALA A 81 0.88 -16.02 -10.30
CA ALA A 81 1.14 -16.40 -11.69
C ALA A 81 2.41 -17.28 -11.81
N TYR A 82 3.48 -16.93 -11.11
CA TYR A 82 4.71 -17.74 -11.09
C TYR A 82 4.49 -19.10 -10.45
N GLN A 83 3.73 -19.15 -9.37
CA GLN A 83 3.39 -20.41 -8.70
C GLN A 83 2.63 -21.33 -9.64
N GLN A 84 1.63 -20.80 -10.32
CA GLN A 84 0.82 -21.57 -11.26
C GLN A 84 1.63 -22.04 -12.46
N LEU A 85 2.53 -21.20 -12.97
CA LEU A 85 3.43 -21.57 -14.05
C LEU A 85 4.34 -22.75 -13.65
N GLN A 86 4.90 -22.74 -12.44
CA GLN A 86 5.70 -23.84 -11.94
C GLN A 86 4.90 -25.13 -11.80
N GLN A 87 3.68 -25.03 -11.27
CA GLN A 87 2.80 -26.21 -11.15
C GLN A 87 2.49 -26.79 -12.51
N ASN A 88 2.20 -25.97 -13.50
CA ASN A 88 1.91 -26.42 -14.86
C ASN A 88 3.13 -27.11 -15.50
N ARG A 89 4.34 -26.57 -15.28
CA ARG A 89 5.57 -27.19 -15.77
C ARG A 89 5.82 -28.56 -15.14
N MET A 90 5.55 -28.69 -13.84
CA MET A 90 5.68 -29.98 -13.14
C MET A 90 4.69 -31.01 -13.67
N MET A 91 3.45 -30.59 -13.93
CA MET A 91 2.43 -31.47 -14.49
C MET A 91 2.80 -31.91 -15.91
N GLN A 92 3.32 -31.03 -16.74
CA GLN A 92 3.80 -31.37 -18.08
C GLN A 92 4.94 -32.39 -18.03
N ALA A 93 5.87 -32.18 -17.10
CA ALA A 93 7.00 -33.11 -16.93
C ALA A 93 6.54 -34.51 -16.51
N ARG A 94 5.48 -34.61 -15.69
CA ARG A 94 4.93 -35.88 -15.26
C ARG A 94 4.22 -36.63 -16.38
N ASN A 95 3.66 -35.92 -17.36
CA ASN A 95 2.90 -36.51 -18.45
C ASN A 95 3.76 -36.87 -19.66
N LEU A 96 5.06 -36.65 -19.58
CA LEU A 96 6.01 -37.12 -20.58
C LEU A 96 6.45 -38.56 -20.26
#